data_3cfc92e78f7c6693740b2e32b8b20c03
#
_entry.id   3cfc92e78f7c6693740b2e32b8b20c03
#
_cell.length_a   1.000
_cell.length_b   1.000
_cell.length_c   1.000
_cell.angle_alpha   90.00
_cell.angle_beta   90.00
_cell.angle_gamma   90.00
#
_symmetry.space_group_name_H-M   'P 1'
#
loop_
_entity.id
_entity.type
_entity.pdbx_description
1 polymer ?
#
loop_
_entity_poly.entity_id
_entity_poly.type
_entity_poly.pdbx_seq_one_letter_code
_entity_poly.pdbx_strand_id
1 'polypeptide(L)'
;MSATISTECFILITLTENPIAMKLRLPENFSPEERGQMAEDYFRKGYNCCQAVILAFSDIIEANAGTDSRFLASIGSGFGGGMGRMREVCGGFSGMVMAAGLILPADNPSDMLARTANYSLVQEFAAEFKEKNGGSIICRELLGLGRTGNEEAKPSERTGEYYKKRPCPKIVAEAASIVARKIIALQDPEGQGTHPDRG
;
A
#
# COMPACT_ATOMS: atom_id res chain seq x y z
N MET A 1 38.79 -31.47 11.31
CA MET A 1 37.38 -31.65 11.69
C MET A 1 36.59 -30.50 11.09
N SER A 2 35.96 -30.75 9.96
CA SER A 2 35.22 -29.77 9.19
C SER A 2 33.76 -29.79 9.65
N ALA A 3 33.27 -28.70 10.20
CA ALA A 3 31.87 -28.53 10.56
C ALA A 3 31.10 -28.04 9.33
N THR A 4 30.30 -28.90 8.75
CA THR A 4 29.34 -28.60 7.69
C THR A 4 28.19 -27.82 8.30
N ILE A 5 28.07 -26.55 7.91
CA ILE A 5 26.92 -25.68 8.25
C ILE A 5 25.74 -26.19 7.41
N SER A 6 24.75 -26.69 8.11
CA SER A 6 23.48 -27.14 7.55
C SER A 6 22.74 -26.00 6.87
N THR A 7 22.35 -26.22 5.63
CA THR A 7 21.57 -25.37 4.77
C THR A 7 20.21 -25.11 5.42
N GLU A 8 19.94 -23.84 5.69
CA GLU A 8 18.74 -23.33 6.30
C GLU A 8 17.51 -23.72 5.50
N CYS A 9 16.58 -24.36 6.18
CA CYS A 9 15.22 -24.55 5.73
C CYS A 9 14.52 -23.18 5.72
N PHE A 10 14.54 -22.46 4.61
CA PHE A 10 13.64 -21.37 4.36
C PHE A 10 12.23 -21.95 4.33
N ILE A 11 11.50 -21.82 5.43
CA ILE A 11 10.07 -22.06 5.44
C ILE A 11 9.46 -20.94 4.59
N LEU A 12 9.20 -21.24 3.32
CA LEU A 12 8.26 -20.47 2.52
C LEU A 12 6.89 -20.65 3.20
N ILE A 13 6.53 -19.71 4.08
CA ILE A 13 5.15 -19.55 4.50
C ILE A 13 4.43 -19.05 3.26
N THR A 14 3.83 -19.96 2.50
CA THR A 14 2.90 -19.58 1.45
C THR A 14 1.73 -18.91 2.12
N LEU A 15 1.50 -17.63 1.83
CA LEU A 15 0.43 -16.80 2.40
C LEU A 15 -0.99 -17.32 2.10
N THR A 16 -1.11 -18.43 1.39
CA THR A 16 -2.38 -19.07 1.01
C THR A 16 -3.14 -19.71 2.18
N GLU A 17 -2.47 -19.90 3.35
CA GLU A 17 -3.09 -20.47 4.56
C GLU A 17 -2.81 -19.59 5.79
N ASN A 18 -2.85 -18.27 5.65
CA ASN A 18 -2.58 -17.40 6.79
C ASN A 18 -3.82 -17.26 7.68
N PRO A 19 -3.92 -17.98 8.82
CA PRO A 19 -5.05 -17.94 9.73
C PRO A 19 -5.22 -16.57 10.42
N ILE A 20 -4.25 -15.67 10.20
CA ILE A 20 -4.17 -14.34 10.82
C ILE A 20 -4.85 -13.28 9.93
N ALA A 21 -5.08 -13.55 8.63
CA ALA A 21 -5.74 -12.60 7.76
C ALA A 21 -7.17 -12.33 8.22
N MET A 22 -7.48 -11.06 8.48
CA MET A 22 -8.84 -10.66 8.86
C MET A 22 -9.80 -10.86 7.67
N LYS A 23 -10.91 -11.61 7.90
CA LYS A 23 -11.96 -11.76 6.90
C LYS A 23 -12.71 -10.43 6.77
N LEU A 24 -12.41 -9.69 5.71
CA LEU A 24 -12.99 -8.38 5.44
C LEU A 24 -14.36 -8.51 4.77
N ARG A 25 -15.30 -7.65 5.18
CA ARG A 25 -16.55 -7.42 4.45
C ARG A 25 -16.25 -6.48 3.29
N LEU A 26 -16.30 -7.02 2.07
CA LEU A 26 -16.04 -6.28 0.84
C LEU A 26 -17.35 -5.89 0.14
N PRO A 27 -17.44 -4.74 -0.54
CA PRO A 27 -18.56 -4.41 -1.41
C PRO A 27 -18.60 -5.34 -2.64
N GLU A 28 -19.79 -5.50 -3.23
CA GLU A 28 -20.02 -6.42 -4.37
C GLU A 28 -19.15 -6.11 -5.61
N ASN A 29 -18.89 -4.82 -5.86
CA ASN A 29 -18.11 -4.35 -7.00
C ASN A 29 -16.63 -4.10 -6.66
N PHE A 30 -16.11 -4.67 -5.56
CA PHE A 30 -14.73 -4.47 -5.15
C PHE A 30 -13.76 -4.97 -6.23
N SER A 31 -12.97 -4.05 -6.81
CA SER A 31 -11.97 -4.38 -7.81
C SER A 31 -10.71 -3.52 -7.69
N PRO A 32 -9.55 -4.01 -8.17
CA PRO A 32 -8.32 -3.23 -8.21
C PRO A 32 -8.46 -1.94 -9.02
N GLU A 33 -9.19 -1.99 -10.13
CA GLU A 33 -9.42 -0.86 -11.04
C GLU A 33 -10.24 0.23 -10.34
N GLU A 34 -11.33 -0.15 -9.67
CA GLU A 34 -12.18 0.77 -8.91
C GLU A 34 -11.37 1.46 -7.80
N ARG A 35 -10.62 0.69 -7.00
CA ARG A 35 -9.82 1.25 -5.90
C ARG A 35 -8.71 2.17 -6.41
N GLY A 36 -8.08 1.82 -7.53
CA GLY A 36 -7.13 2.68 -8.21
C GLY A 36 -7.75 4.01 -8.65
N GLN A 37 -8.92 3.95 -9.28
CA GLN A 37 -9.64 5.16 -9.71
C GLN A 37 -10.05 6.03 -8.51
N MET A 38 -10.57 5.43 -7.43
CA MET A 38 -10.92 6.15 -6.21
C MET A 38 -9.71 6.87 -5.61
N ALA A 39 -8.54 6.23 -5.56
CA ALA A 39 -7.33 6.87 -5.06
C ALA A 39 -6.88 8.04 -5.94
N GLU A 40 -6.93 7.90 -7.26
CA GLU A 40 -6.64 9.02 -8.17
C GLU A 40 -7.62 10.18 -7.97
N ASP A 41 -8.91 9.88 -7.82
CA ASP A 41 -9.95 10.89 -7.60
C ASP A 41 -9.74 11.64 -6.28
N TYR A 42 -9.43 10.95 -5.18
CA TYR A 42 -9.07 11.59 -3.91
C TYR A 42 -7.83 12.47 -4.06
N PHE A 43 -6.81 12.00 -4.77
CA PHE A 43 -5.63 12.80 -5.03
C PHE A 43 -5.95 14.07 -5.82
N ARG A 44 -6.80 13.98 -6.83
CA ARG A 44 -7.27 15.12 -7.64
C ARG A 44 -8.17 16.08 -6.85
N LYS A 45 -8.92 15.59 -5.87
CA LYS A 45 -9.68 16.40 -4.90
C LYS A 45 -8.80 17.17 -3.90
N GLY A 46 -7.46 16.97 -3.94
CA GLY A 46 -6.52 17.74 -3.11
C GLY A 46 -5.95 16.96 -1.91
N TYR A 47 -6.38 15.73 -1.65
CA TYR A 47 -5.77 14.91 -0.62
C TYR A 47 -4.30 14.59 -0.97
N ASN A 48 -3.43 14.38 0.03
CA ASN A 48 -2.06 13.98 -0.24
C ASN A 48 -1.98 12.51 -0.69
N CYS A 49 -0.78 12.06 -1.11
CA CYS A 49 -0.61 10.73 -1.68
C CYS A 49 -1.00 9.60 -0.71
N CYS A 50 -0.71 9.72 0.59
CA CYS A 50 -1.06 8.73 1.59
C CYS A 50 -2.57 8.73 1.86
N GLN A 51 -3.13 9.91 2.08
CA GLN A 51 -4.57 10.08 2.26
C GLN A 51 -5.35 9.50 1.09
N ALA A 52 -4.92 9.76 -0.14
CA ALA A 52 -5.58 9.29 -1.35
C ALA A 52 -5.68 7.76 -1.40
N VAL A 53 -4.59 7.06 -1.06
CA VAL A 53 -4.58 5.59 -1.04
C VAL A 53 -5.44 5.04 0.08
N ILE A 54 -5.28 5.51 1.32
CA ILE A 54 -6.03 4.92 2.44
C ILE A 54 -7.53 5.25 2.37
N LEU A 55 -7.90 6.43 1.87
CA LEU A 55 -9.31 6.81 1.69
C LEU A 55 -10.01 5.99 0.60
N ALA A 56 -9.28 5.44 -0.36
CA ALA A 56 -9.83 4.50 -1.33
C ALA A 56 -10.35 3.19 -0.69
N PHE A 57 -10.03 2.95 0.58
CA PHE A 57 -10.49 1.81 1.37
C PHE A 57 -11.34 2.23 2.57
N SER A 58 -11.76 3.48 2.65
CA SER A 58 -12.49 4.00 3.82
C SER A 58 -13.80 3.27 4.11
N ASP A 59 -14.54 2.87 3.08
CA ASP A 59 -15.76 2.07 3.17
C ASP A 59 -15.51 0.70 3.83
N ILE A 60 -14.43 0.03 3.43
CA ILE A 60 -14.02 -1.26 4.01
C ILE A 60 -13.56 -1.06 5.46
N ILE A 61 -12.76 -0.04 5.72
CA ILE A 61 -12.23 0.25 7.05
C ILE A 61 -13.38 0.61 8.00
N GLU A 62 -14.34 1.41 7.56
CA GLU A 62 -15.53 1.76 8.33
C GLU A 62 -16.37 0.51 8.63
N ALA A 63 -16.63 -0.32 7.62
CA ALA A 63 -17.43 -1.53 7.77
C ALA A 63 -16.81 -2.61 8.66
N ASN A 64 -15.48 -2.66 8.77
CA ASN A 64 -14.77 -3.72 9.48
C ASN A 64 -14.12 -3.25 10.80
N ALA A 65 -13.69 -1.99 10.89
CA ALA A 65 -13.02 -1.42 12.06
C ALA A 65 -13.78 -0.26 12.73
N GLY A 66 -14.89 0.18 12.13
CA GLY A 66 -15.72 1.28 12.69
C GLY A 66 -15.03 2.65 12.70
N THR A 67 -13.96 2.81 11.90
CA THR A 67 -13.16 4.03 11.84
C THR A 67 -13.55 4.86 10.62
N ASP A 68 -13.96 6.11 10.83
CA ASP A 68 -14.43 6.98 9.77
C ASP A 68 -13.31 7.53 8.85
N SER A 69 -13.71 8.00 7.68
CA SER A 69 -12.81 8.57 6.67
C SER A 69 -12.08 9.83 7.16
N ARG A 70 -12.66 10.60 8.07
CA ARG A 70 -12.03 11.81 8.62
C ARG A 70 -10.85 11.46 9.51
N PHE A 71 -10.99 10.41 10.34
CA PHE A 71 -9.88 9.91 11.14
C PHE A 71 -8.73 9.40 10.24
N LEU A 72 -9.05 8.63 9.21
CA LEU A 72 -8.06 8.14 8.24
C LEU A 72 -7.33 9.29 7.53
N ALA A 73 -8.07 10.32 7.10
CA ALA A 73 -7.46 11.50 6.50
C ALA A 73 -6.53 12.23 7.49
N SER A 74 -6.91 12.30 8.77
CA SER A 74 -6.12 12.98 9.80
C SER A 74 -4.79 12.27 10.05
N ILE A 75 -4.80 10.95 10.26
CA ILE A 75 -3.55 10.19 10.50
C ILE A 75 -2.67 10.13 9.24
N GLY A 76 -3.26 10.15 8.04
CA GLY A 76 -2.53 10.19 6.76
C GLY A 76 -1.92 11.55 6.41
N SER A 77 -2.26 12.63 7.14
CA SER A 77 -1.91 14.00 6.75
C SER A 77 -0.41 14.29 6.70
N GLY A 78 0.38 13.74 7.61
CA GLY A 78 1.82 13.95 7.71
C GLY A 78 2.64 13.22 6.65
N PHE A 79 2.09 12.22 5.97
CA PHE A 79 2.85 11.37 5.02
C PHE A 79 2.92 11.94 3.60
N GLY A 80 2.25 13.07 3.34
CA GLY A 80 2.25 13.71 2.02
C GLY A 80 3.63 14.22 1.59
N GLY A 81 3.94 14.09 0.28
CA GLY A 81 5.20 14.59 -0.29
C GLY A 81 6.45 13.86 0.21
N GLY A 82 6.31 12.62 0.64
CA GLY A 82 7.38 11.81 1.22
C GLY A 82 7.74 12.30 2.63
N MET A 83 6.82 12.08 3.57
CA MET A 83 6.93 12.54 4.97
C MET A 83 7.04 14.08 5.07
N GLY A 84 5.89 14.77 5.09
CA GLY A 84 5.87 16.24 5.29
C GLY A 84 6.72 17.05 4.29
N ARG A 85 6.80 16.60 3.04
CA ARG A 85 7.60 17.17 1.93
C ARG A 85 9.12 16.98 2.05
N MET A 86 9.60 16.13 2.95
CA MET A 86 11.03 15.78 3.02
C MET A 86 11.52 14.92 1.85
N ARG A 87 10.63 14.49 0.96
CA ARG A 87 10.95 13.67 -0.24
C ARG A 87 11.54 12.29 0.09
N GLU A 88 11.27 11.79 1.28
CA GLU A 88 11.65 10.46 1.73
C GLU A 88 10.63 9.40 1.22
N VAL A 89 10.12 8.52 2.05
CA VAL A 89 9.20 7.45 1.62
C VAL A 89 7.96 8.02 0.93
N CYS A 90 7.62 7.48 -0.25
CA CYS A 90 6.47 7.91 -1.03
C CYS A 90 5.16 7.77 -0.23
N GLY A 91 4.34 8.83 -0.21
CA GLY A 91 3.06 8.81 0.49
C GLY A 91 2.10 7.74 -0.06
N GLY A 92 2.14 7.44 -1.36
CA GLY A 92 1.37 6.32 -1.93
C GLY A 92 1.77 4.99 -1.29
N PHE A 93 3.06 4.73 -1.17
CA PHE A 93 3.55 3.54 -0.47
C PHE A 93 3.21 3.58 1.04
N SER A 94 3.32 4.73 1.70
CA SER A 94 2.90 4.85 3.10
C SER A 94 1.42 4.50 3.30
N GLY A 95 0.54 4.87 2.35
CA GLY A 95 -0.87 4.47 2.37
C GLY A 95 -1.08 2.96 2.25
N MET A 96 -0.26 2.28 1.44
CA MET A 96 -0.26 0.81 1.37
C MET A 96 0.16 0.18 2.71
N VAL A 97 1.17 0.73 3.38
CA VAL A 97 1.62 0.25 4.70
C VAL A 97 0.51 0.42 5.75
N MET A 98 -0.24 1.53 5.71
CA MET A 98 -1.41 1.69 6.58
C MET A 98 -2.49 0.63 6.28
N ALA A 99 -2.74 0.34 5.00
CA ALA A 99 -3.68 -0.71 4.60
C ALA A 99 -3.20 -2.12 5.04
N ALA A 100 -1.88 -2.38 5.08
CA ALA A 100 -1.34 -3.63 5.59
C ALA A 100 -1.73 -3.88 7.06
N GLY A 101 -1.77 -2.83 7.88
CA GLY A 101 -2.25 -2.93 9.26
C GLY A 101 -3.72 -3.32 9.39
N LEU A 102 -4.55 -3.00 8.37
CA LEU A 102 -5.95 -3.44 8.29
C LEU A 102 -6.06 -4.91 7.85
N ILE A 103 -5.25 -5.32 6.89
CA ILE A 103 -5.31 -6.66 6.27
C ILE A 103 -4.73 -7.72 7.22
N LEU A 104 -3.58 -7.42 7.79
CA LEU A 104 -2.84 -8.28 8.72
C LEU A 104 -2.44 -7.46 9.96
N PRO A 105 -3.37 -7.23 10.90
CA PRO A 105 -3.09 -6.45 12.10
C PRO A 105 -2.06 -7.16 12.99
N ALA A 106 -1.17 -6.37 13.60
CA ALA A 106 -0.16 -6.83 14.55
C ALA A 106 -0.20 -5.95 15.81
N ASP A 107 -1.38 -5.88 16.41
CA ASP A 107 -1.70 -4.99 17.53
C ASP A 107 -1.31 -5.56 18.89
N ASN A 108 -1.11 -6.88 18.99
CA ASN A 108 -0.57 -7.52 20.18
C ASN A 108 0.98 -7.54 20.13
N PRO A 109 1.69 -6.82 21.03
CA PRO A 109 3.15 -6.77 21.00
C PRO A 109 3.83 -8.11 21.29
N SER A 110 3.13 -9.07 21.88
CA SER A 110 3.64 -10.42 22.16
C SER A 110 3.44 -11.38 21.00
N ASP A 111 2.64 -11.05 20.00
CA ASP A 111 2.39 -11.90 18.84
C ASP A 111 3.44 -11.64 17.74
N MET A 112 4.52 -12.41 17.82
CA MET A 112 5.62 -12.34 16.84
C MET A 112 5.20 -12.87 15.47
N LEU A 113 4.25 -13.81 15.40
CA LEU A 113 3.78 -14.36 14.13
C LEU A 113 2.96 -13.33 13.36
N ALA A 114 2.01 -12.69 14.01
CA ALA A 114 1.24 -11.59 13.41
C ALA A 114 2.16 -10.46 12.94
N ARG A 115 3.15 -10.08 13.74
CA ARG A 115 4.12 -9.05 13.35
C ARG A 115 4.96 -9.47 12.13
N THR A 116 5.42 -10.72 12.11
CA THR A 116 6.18 -11.25 10.97
C THR A 116 5.32 -11.24 9.70
N ALA A 117 4.08 -11.69 9.78
CA ALA A 117 3.15 -11.69 8.65
C ALA A 117 2.88 -10.27 8.12
N ASN A 118 2.66 -9.31 9.01
CA ASN A 118 2.47 -7.91 8.63
C ASN A 118 3.73 -7.34 7.92
N TYR A 119 4.92 -7.57 8.46
CA TYR A 119 6.17 -7.12 7.84
C TYR A 119 6.43 -7.78 6.48
N SER A 120 6.13 -9.06 6.34
CA SER A 120 6.22 -9.77 5.06
C SER A 120 5.30 -9.13 4.01
N LEU A 121 4.05 -8.83 4.38
CA LEU A 121 3.11 -8.13 3.50
C LEU A 121 3.63 -6.76 3.07
N VAL A 122 4.20 -5.99 3.98
CA VAL A 122 4.80 -4.68 3.65
C VAL A 122 5.97 -4.83 2.68
N GLN A 123 6.80 -5.86 2.83
CA GLN A 123 7.92 -6.16 1.91
C GLN A 123 7.41 -6.58 0.52
N GLU A 124 6.36 -7.40 0.45
CA GLU A 124 5.71 -7.75 -0.81
C GLU A 124 5.14 -6.51 -1.51
N PHE A 125 4.45 -5.65 -0.78
CA PHE A 125 3.99 -4.37 -1.30
C PHE A 125 5.14 -3.51 -1.84
N ALA A 126 6.27 -3.48 -1.13
CA ALA A 126 7.43 -2.72 -1.58
C ALA A 126 8.01 -3.29 -2.88
N ALA A 127 8.07 -4.61 -3.03
CA ALA A 127 8.56 -5.27 -4.23
C ALA A 127 7.68 -4.96 -5.45
N GLU A 128 6.36 -5.18 -5.33
CA GLU A 128 5.41 -4.92 -6.42
C GLU A 128 5.33 -3.42 -6.75
N PHE A 129 5.29 -2.55 -5.73
CA PHE A 129 5.28 -1.10 -5.94
C PHE A 129 6.53 -0.62 -6.72
N LYS A 130 7.72 -1.12 -6.38
CA LYS A 130 8.96 -0.81 -7.09
C LYS A 130 8.90 -1.26 -8.54
N GLU A 131 8.45 -2.48 -8.80
CA GLU A 131 8.30 -3.03 -10.16
C GLU A 131 7.44 -2.11 -11.04
N LYS A 132 6.31 -1.64 -10.51
CA LYS A 132 5.35 -0.81 -11.25
C LYS A 132 5.74 0.68 -11.33
N ASN A 133 6.64 1.16 -10.46
CA ASN A 133 6.93 2.59 -10.29
C ASN A 133 8.41 2.94 -10.40
N GLY A 134 9.15 2.30 -11.31
CA GLY A 134 10.53 2.71 -11.64
C GLY A 134 11.58 2.32 -10.61
N GLY A 135 11.35 1.28 -9.83
CA GLY A 135 12.36 0.64 -8.98
C GLY A 135 12.53 1.22 -7.58
N SER A 136 11.72 2.20 -7.18
CA SER A 136 11.91 2.90 -5.90
C SER A 136 10.61 3.07 -5.10
N ILE A 137 10.75 3.23 -3.78
CA ILE A 137 9.70 3.70 -2.89
C ILE A 137 9.97 5.12 -2.39
N ILE A 138 11.03 5.77 -2.87
CA ILE A 138 11.48 7.08 -2.39
C ILE A 138 10.89 8.19 -3.25
N CYS A 139 10.22 9.15 -2.61
CA CYS A 139 9.47 10.21 -3.27
C CYS A 139 10.36 11.05 -4.23
N ARG A 140 11.58 11.44 -3.82
CA ARG A 140 12.48 12.20 -4.69
C ARG A 140 12.88 11.43 -5.94
N GLU A 141 13.10 10.13 -5.83
CA GLU A 141 13.49 9.28 -6.96
C GLU A 141 12.33 9.10 -7.94
N LEU A 142 11.13 8.82 -7.43
CA LEU A 142 9.92 8.71 -8.22
C LEU A 142 9.54 10.01 -8.95
N LEU A 143 9.95 11.16 -8.41
CA LEU A 143 9.72 12.47 -9.02
C LEU A 143 10.88 12.91 -9.93
N GLY A 144 11.95 12.13 -10.05
CA GLY A 144 13.13 12.51 -10.81
C GLY A 144 13.85 13.75 -10.23
N LEU A 145 13.70 13.99 -8.92
CA LEU A 145 14.36 15.11 -8.25
C LEU A 145 15.78 14.69 -7.87
N GLY A 146 16.75 15.55 -8.15
CA GLY A 146 18.11 15.38 -7.65
C GLY A 146 18.18 15.45 -6.11
N ARG A 147 19.39 15.67 -5.54
CA ARG A 147 19.52 15.97 -4.11
C ARG A 147 18.69 17.21 -3.78
N THR A 148 17.60 17.01 -3.05
CA THR A 148 16.77 18.12 -2.56
C THR A 148 17.37 18.64 -1.26
N GLY A 149 17.60 19.97 -1.19
CA GLY A 149 17.77 20.65 0.07
C GLY A 149 16.47 20.68 0.89
N ASN A 150 16.43 21.43 1.98
CA ASN A 150 15.20 21.62 2.75
C ASN A 150 14.14 22.31 1.88
N GLU A 151 13.07 21.58 1.54
CA GLU A 151 11.90 22.18 0.91
C GLU A 151 11.03 22.88 1.96
N GLU A 152 10.40 23.99 1.55
CA GLU A 152 9.40 24.64 2.40
C GLU A 152 8.26 23.66 2.72
N ALA A 153 7.75 23.73 3.94
CA ALA A 153 6.60 22.94 4.37
C ALA A 153 5.30 23.28 3.60
N LYS A 154 5.24 24.48 2.98
CA LYS A 154 4.07 24.94 2.23
C LYS A 154 3.77 24.01 1.03
N PRO A 155 2.56 23.42 0.95
CA PRO A 155 2.18 22.59 -0.18
C PRO A 155 2.16 23.39 -1.49
N SER A 156 2.51 22.73 -2.60
CA SER A 156 2.35 23.32 -3.93
C SER A 156 0.89 23.43 -4.29
N GLU A 157 0.52 24.49 -5.01
CA GLU A 157 -0.84 24.65 -5.54
C GLU A 157 -1.18 23.51 -6.52
N ARG A 158 -2.41 23.02 -6.45
CA ARG A 158 -2.92 21.90 -7.26
C ARG A 158 -3.55 22.40 -8.56
N THR A 159 -2.69 22.85 -9.48
CA THR A 159 -3.11 23.32 -10.82
C THR A 159 -3.12 22.17 -11.84
N GLY A 160 -3.72 22.40 -13.02
CA GLY A 160 -3.66 21.46 -14.14
C GLY A 160 -2.20 21.12 -14.53
N GLU A 161 -1.30 22.09 -14.50
CA GLU A 161 0.13 21.91 -14.76
C GLU A 161 0.83 21.05 -13.69
N TYR A 162 0.42 21.16 -12.42
CA TYR A 162 0.91 20.32 -11.35
C TYR A 162 0.65 18.84 -11.66
N TYR A 163 -0.57 18.49 -12.08
CA TYR A 163 -0.94 17.10 -12.37
C TYR A 163 -0.31 16.57 -13.65
N LYS A 164 -0.09 17.42 -14.65
CA LYS A 164 0.60 17.03 -15.90
C LYS A 164 2.07 16.67 -15.67
N LYS A 165 2.75 17.38 -14.78
CA LYS A 165 4.19 17.23 -14.53
C LYS A 165 4.55 16.14 -13.53
N ARG A 166 3.58 15.59 -12.79
CA ARG A 166 3.87 14.64 -11.71
C ARG A 166 3.26 13.27 -11.98
N PRO A 167 4.00 12.18 -11.75
CA PRO A 167 3.48 10.81 -11.87
C PRO A 167 2.52 10.44 -10.73
N CYS A 168 2.39 11.27 -9.69
CA CYS A 168 1.67 10.97 -8.45
C CYS A 168 0.24 10.46 -8.65
N PRO A 169 -0.61 10.98 -9.58
CA PRO A 169 -1.94 10.42 -9.81
C PRO A 169 -1.90 8.94 -10.17
N LYS A 170 -1.00 8.55 -11.09
CA LYS A 170 -0.81 7.15 -11.49
C LYS A 170 -0.21 6.31 -10.36
N ILE A 171 0.73 6.85 -9.61
CA ILE A 171 1.38 6.15 -8.49
C ILE A 171 0.35 5.81 -7.39
N VAL A 172 -0.53 6.74 -7.03
CA VAL A 172 -1.55 6.45 -6.00
C VAL A 172 -2.61 5.49 -6.50
N ALA A 173 -2.96 5.54 -7.79
CA ALA A 173 -3.87 4.58 -8.41
C ALA A 173 -3.28 3.17 -8.37
N GLU A 174 -2.02 3.01 -8.83
CA GLU A 174 -1.35 1.71 -8.80
C GLU A 174 -1.17 1.19 -7.37
N ALA A 175 -0.81 2.06 -6.42
CA ALA A 175 -0.70 1.70 -5.01
C ALA A 175 -2.01 1.10 -4.46
N ALA A 176 -3.14 1.74 -4.73
CA ALA A 176 -4.45 1.22 -4.30
C ALA A 176 -4.82 -0.07 -5.04
N SER A 177 -4.52 -0.17 -6.34
CA SER A 177 -4.76 -1.40 -7.11
C SER A 177 -3.95 -2.59 -6.57
N ILE A 178 -2.69 -2.39 -6.17
CA ILE A 178 -1.84 -3.43 -5.55
C ILE A 178 -2.48 -3.92 -4.24
N VAL A 179 -2.90 -2.99 -3.37
CA VAL A 179 -3.58 -3.35 -2.11
C VAL A 179 -4.85 -4.15 -2.38
N ALA A 180 -5.66 -3.74 -3.34
CA ALA A 180 -6.91 -4.42 -3.67
C ALA A 180 -6.68 -5.84 -4.20
N ARG A 181 -5.69 -6.04 -5.10
CA ARG A 181 -5.29 -7.38 -5.55
C ARG A 181 -4.91 -8.28 -4.38
N LYS A 182 -4.14 -7.76 -3.43
CA LYS A 182 -3.73 -8.54 -2.26
C LYS A 182 -4.89 -8.87 -1.34
N ILE A 183 -5.83 -7.95 -1.13
CA ILE A 183 -7.06 -8.21 -0.37
C ILE A 183 -7.83 -9.37 -1.01
N ILE A 184 -8.07 -9.34 -2.31
CA ILE A 184 -8.76 -10.40 -3.03
C ILE A 184 -8.03 -11.74 -2.84
N ALA A 185 -6.73 -11.77 -3.07
CA ALA A 185 -5.91 -12.98 -2.96
C ALA A 185 -5.95 -13.61 -1.55
N LEU A 186 -6.03 -12.79 -0.51
CA LEU A 186 -6.10 -13.25 0.89
C LEU A 186 -7.51 -13.65 1.32
N GLN A 187 -8.56 -13.13 0.65
CA GLN A 187 -9.95 -13.48 0.96
C GLN A 187 -10.42 -14.73 0.21
N ASP A 188 -9.84 -15.04 -0.95
CA ASP A 188 -10.14 -16.22 -1.77
C ASP A 188 -8.84 -16.92 -2.20
N PRO A 189 -8.19 -17.65 -1.29
CA PRO A 189 -6.94 -18.35 -1.59
C PRO A 189 -7.12 -19.50 -2.60
N GLU A 190 -8.34 -20.02 -2.77
CA GLU A 190 -8.63 -21.13 -3.70
C GLU A 190 -8.87 -20.64 -5.14
N GLY A 191 -9.26 -19.38 -5.32
CA GLY A 191 -9.57 -18.78 -6.64
C GLY A 191 -8.35 -18.63 -7.57
N GLN A 192 -7.13 -18.79 -7.07
CA GLN A 192 -5.89 -18.73 -7.87
C GLN A 192 -5.55 -20.05 -8.61
N GLY A 193 -6.34 -21.12 -8.41
CA GLY A 193 -6.10 -22.46 -8.96
C GLY A 193 -6.69 -22.74 -10.34
N THR A 194 -7.51 -21.89 -10.91
CA THR A 194 -8.13 -22.12 -12.22
C THR A 194 -7.57 -21.20 -13.30
N HIS A 195 -6.34 -21.45 -13.71
CA HIS A 195 -5.92 -21.11 -15.04
C HIS A 195 -6.51 -22.18 -15.98
N PRO A 196 -7.42 -21.86 -16.89
CA PRO A 196 -7.79 -22.82 -17.94
C PRO A 196 -6.60 -22.89 -18.91
N ASP A 197 -5.84 -23.96 -18.72
CA ASP A 197 -4.78 -24.27 -19.65
C ASP A 197 -5.38 -24.98 -20.86
N ARG A 198 -5.08 -24.48 -22.03
CA ARG A 198 -4.90 -25.18 -23.31
C ARG A 198 -6.13 -25.83 -23.97
N GLY A 199 -6.61 -25.20 -24.97
CA GLY A 199 -7.13 -25.78 -26.18
C GLY A 199 -6.32 -25.24 -27.33
#